data_d645c38a035a3a66a750d358a9c474a7
#
_entry.id   d645c38a035a3a66a750d358a9c474a7
#
_cell.length_a   1.000
_cell.length_b   1.000
_cell.length_c   1.000
_cell.angle_alpha   90.00
_cell.angle_beta   90.00
_cell.angle_gamma   90.00
#
_symmetry.space_group_name_H-M   'P 1'
#
loop_
_entity.id
_entity.type
_entity.pdbx_description
1 polymer ?
#
loop_
_entity_poly.entity_id
_entity_poly.type
_entity_poly.pdbx_seq_one_letter_code
_entity_poly.pdbx_strand_id
1 'polypeptide(L)'
;FDIAIIGGGPAGYTAAERAGANGLKAVLFEKKAMGGVCLNEGCIPTKTLLYSAKILDSIKSASKYGVSAESPSFDLSKIMSRKDKTVKMLTGGVKMTVNSYGVTIVEKEAFIEGEKEGMIRITCDGETYSVKYLLVCTGSDTVIPSIPSNAACVMATKDNPLF
;
A
#
# COMPACT_ATOMS: atom_id res chain seq x y z
N PHE A 1 15.85 5.41 19.47
CA PHE A 1 15.92 4.54 18.27
C PHE A 1 17.19 4.84 17.47
N ASP A 2 17.67 3.84 16.71
CA ASP A 2 18.79 4.06 15.80
C ASP A 2 18.28 4.72 14.51
N ILE A 3 17.15 4.26 13.97
CA ILE A 3 16.57 4.76 12.73
C ILE A 3 15.07 4.96 12.84
N ALA A 4 14.59 6.08 12.28
CA ALA A 4 13.19 6.29 11.99
C ALA A 4 12.93 6.21 10.49
N ILE A 5 11.78 5.68 10.13
CA ILE A 5 11.32 5.56 8.75
C ILE A 5 9.92 6.20 8.69
N ILE A 6 9.74 7.20 7.84
CA ILE A 6 8.44 7.86 7.64
C ILE A 6 7.84 7.40 6.32
N GLY A 7 6.73 6.68 6.40
CA GLY A 7 6.02 6.07 5.29
C GLY A 7 6.16 4.55 5.26
N GLY A 8 5.04 3.84 5.32
CA GLY A 8 4.94 2.37 5.34
C GLY A 8 4.69 1.74 3.97
N GLY A 9 4.99 2.47 2.88
CA GLY A 9 4.96 1.95 1.51
C GLY A 9 6.13 1.00 1.20
N PRO A 10 6.26 0.53 -0.08
CA PRO A 10 7.28 -0.46 -0.46
C PRO A 10 8.71 -0.08 -0.05
N ALA A 11 9.11 1.17 -0.18
CA ALA A 11 10.42 1.63 0.25
C ALA A 11 10.57 1.53 1.78
N GLY A 12 9.55 2.02 2.53
CA GLY A 12 9.61 2.10 3.98
C GLY A 12 9.57 0.75 4.66
N TYR A 13 8.60 -0.12 4.31
CA TYR A 13 8.54 -1.42 4.97
C TYR A 13 9.75 -2.31 4.63
N THR A 14 10.28 -2.25 3.39
CA THR A 14 11.49 -2.98 3.02
C THR A 14 12.71 -2.47 3.80
N ALA A 15 12.83 -1.14 3.97
CA ALA A 15 13.90 -0.56 4.78
C ALA A 15 13.77 -0.95 6.26
N ALA A 16 12.54 -0.96 6.79
CA ALA A 16 12.26 -1.38 8.17
C ALA A 16 12.65 -2.84 8.42
N GLU A 17 12.27 -3.75 7.53
CA GLU A 17 12.66 -5.16 7.58
C GLU A 17 14.19 -5.31 7.57
N ARG A 18 14.88 -4.57 6.69
CA ARG A 18 16.35 -4.58 6.62
C ARG A 18 17.01 -4.03 7.88
N ALA A 19 16.48 -2.93 8.41
CA ALA A 19 16.99 -2.33 9.65
C ALA A 19 16.87 -3.32 10.82
N GLY A 20 15.68 -3.89 11.02
CA GLY A 20 15.43 -4.87 12.07
C GLY A 20 16.25 -6.14 11.90
N ALA A 21 16.36 -6.69 10.68
CA ALA A 21 17.19 -7.87 10.39
C ALA A 21 18.68 -7.66 10.69
N ASN A 22 19.15 -6.41 10.65
CA ASN A 22 20.52 -6.04 11.03
C ASN A 22 20.66 -5.59 12.50
N GLY A 23 19.64 -5.80 13.32
CA GLY A 23 19.67 -5.53 14.76
C GLY A 23 19.55 -4.06 15.15
N LEU A 24 19.14 -3.18 14.22
CA LEU A 24 18.88 -1.78 14.55
C LEU A 24 17.54 -1.63 15.26
N LYS A 25 17.50 -0.77 16.27
CA LYS A 25 16.24 -0.33 16.88
C LYS A 25 15.53 0.64 15.95
N ALA A 26 14.58 0.15 15.16
CA ALA A 26 13.87 0.91 14.16
C ALA A 26 12.45 1.25 14.60
N VAL A 27 11.98 2.45 14.21
CA VAL A 27 10.58 2.87 14.31
C VAL A 27 10.09 3.28 12.93
N LEU A 28 8.91 2.82 12.54
CA LEU A 28 8.26 3.15 11.29
C LEU A 28 6.94 3.85 11.56
N PHE A 29 6.76 5.02 10.96
CA PHE A 29 5.54 5.82 11.04
C PHE A 29 4.75 5.71 9.74
N GLU A 30 3.45 5.37 9.84
CA GLU A 30 2.55 5.32 8.68
C GLU A 30 1.20 5.94 9.04
N LYS A 31 0.82 7.00 8.33
CA LYS A 31 -0.39 7.76 8.67
C LYS A 31 -1.69 7.22 8.08
N LYS A 32 -1.62 6.41 7.02
CA LYS A 32 -2.80 5.85 6.34
C LYS A 32 -2.91 4.34 6.57
N ALA A 33 -2.11 3.59 5.84
CA ALA A 33 -2.13 2.13 5.90
C ALA A 33 -0.80 1.54 5.44
N MET A 34 -0.32 0.53 6.16
CA MET A 34 0.85 -0.25 5.76
C MET A 34 0.69 -0.81 4.34
N GLY A 35 1.80 -0.79 3.58
CA GLY A 35 1.80 -1.21 2.18
C GLY A 35 1.74 -0.07 1.17
N GLY A 36 1.38 1.15 1.62
CA GLY A 36 1.32 2.35 0.78
C GLY A 36 0.39 2.22 -0.42
N VAL A 37 0.56 3.08 -1.41
CA VAL A 37 -0.26 3.10 -2.64
C VAL A 37 -0.23 1.75 -3.36
N CYS A 38 0.92 1.11 -3.46
CA CYS A 38 1.05 -0.14 -4.21
C CYS A 38 0.09 -1.24 -3.72
N LEU A 39 0.04 -1.51 -2.42
CA LEU A 39 -0.79 -2.57 -1.88
C LEU A 39 -2.26 -2.16 -1.73
N ASN A 40 -2.52 -0.90 -1.38
CA ASN A 40 -3.85 -0.44 -1.02
C ASN A 40 -4.66 0.10 -2.20
N GLU A 41 -4.03 0.84 -3.12
CA GLU A 41 -4.71 1.64 -4.15
C GLU A 41 -4.16 1.42 -5.57
N GLY A 42 -3.02 0.71 -5.72
CA GLY A 42 -2.28 0.59 -6.97
C GLY A 42 -2.13 -0.84 -7.47
N CYS A 43 -0.95 -1.41 -7.29
CA CYS A 43 -0.52 -2.67 -7.92
C CYS A 43 -1.46 -3.84 -7.61
N ILE A 44 -1.81 -4.04 -6.35
CA ILE A 44 -2.56 -5.22 -5.92
C ILE A 44 -4.03 -5.14 -6.31
N PRO A 45 -4.76 -4.04 -6.03
CA PRO A 45 -6.12 -3.86 -6.53
C PRO A 45 -6.21 -4.06 -8.04
N THR A 46 -5.37 -3.35 -8.80
CA THR A 46 -5.35 -3.40 -10.26
C THR A 46 -5.12 -4.81 -10.78
N LYS A 47 -4.09 -5.51 -10.30
CA LYS A 47 -3.79 -6.88 -10.73
C LYS A 47 -4.91 -7.86 -10.36
N THR A 48 -5.54 -7.66 -9.21
CA THR A 48 -6.64 -8.52 -8.76
C THR A 48 -7.87 -8.37 -9.65
N LEU A 49 -8.21 -7.14 -10.05
CA LEU A 49 -9.31 -6.85 -10.97
C LEU A 49 -9.00 -7.35 -12.39
N LEU A 50 -7.81 -7.04 -12.91
CA LEU A 50 -7.38 -7.51 -14.23
C LEU A 50 -7.37 -9.04 -14.34
N TYR A 51 -7.03 -9.74 -13.26
CA TYR A 51 -7.07 -11.21 -13.27
C TYR A 51 -8.49 -11.75 -13.43
N SER A 52 -9.48 -11.12 -12.79
CA SER A 52 -10.89 -11.49 -12.97
C SER A 52 -11.37 -11.24 -14.40
N ALA A 53 -11.00 -10.10 -15.00
CA ALA A 53 -11.28 -9.79 -16.38
C ALA A 53 -10.62 -10.80 -17.34
N LYS A 54 -9.36 -11.17 -17.10
CA LYS A 54 -8.62 -12.15 -17.88
C LYS A 54 -9.29 -13.53 -17.86
N ILE A 55 -9.82 -13.97 -16.70
CA ILE A 55 -10.54 -15.23 -16.61
C ILE A 55 -11.79 -15.19 -17.47
N LEU A 56 -12.58 -14.13 -17.41
CA LEU A 56 -13.79 -13.99 -18.23
C LEU A 56 -13.47 -14.00 -19.73
N ASP A 57 -12.42 -13.29 -20.13
CA ASP A 57 -11.94 -13.27 -21.51
C ASP A 57 -11.46 -14.65 -21.98
N SER A 58 -10.74 -15.35 -21.12
CA SER A 58 -10.30 -16.73 -21.39
C SER A 58 -11.47 -17.69 -21.60
N ILE A 59 -12.53 -17.55 -20.81
CA ILE A 59 -13.75 -18.35 -20.97
C ILE A 59 -14.44 -18.03 -22.28
N LYS A 60 -14.57 -16.75 -22.64
CA LYS A 60 -15.18 -16.33 -23.93
C LYS A 60 -14.42 -16.85 -25.16
N SER A 61 -13.11 -17.01 -25.04
CA SER A 61 -12.24 -17.47 -26.12
C SER A 61 -11.93 -18.99 -26.06
N ALA A 62 -12.49 -19.71 -25.09
CA ALA A 62 -12.14 -21.10 -24.80
C ALA A 62 -12.46 -22.08 -25.96
N SER A 63 -13.45 -21.77 -26.80
CA SER A 63 -13.81 -22.58 -27.96
C SER A 63 -12.66 -22.81 -28.94
N LYS A 64 -11.71 -21.85 -29.02
CA LYS A 64 -10.49 -21.99 -29.84
C LYS A 64 -9.60 -23.16 -29.40
N TYR A 65 -9.79 -23.62 -28.18
CA TYR A 65 -9.00 -24.70 -27.55
C TYR A 65 -9.85 -25.96 -27.33
N GLY A 66 -11.03 -26.04 -27.95
CA GLY A 66 -11.92 -27.19 -27.79
C GLY A 66 -12.66 -27.24 -26.44
N VAL A 67 -12.64 -26.15 -25.68
CA VAL A 67 -13.36 -26.02 -24.43
C VAL A 67 -14.59 -25.16 -24.63
N SER A 68 -15.76 -25.64 -24.19
CA SER A 68 -17.01 -24.87 -24.25
C SER A 68 -17.47 -24.48 -22.86
N ALA A 69 -17.99 -23.28 -22.73
CA ALA A 69 -18.63 -22.77 -21.54
C ALA A 69 -19.88 -22.01 -21.93
N GLU A 70 -21.00 -22.38 -21.31
CA GLU A 70 -22.27 -21.74 -21.56
C GLU A 70 -22.43 -20.46 -20.74
N SER A 71 -22.83 -19.37 -21.43
CA SER A 71 -23.26 -18.09 -20.83
C SER A 71 -22.38 -17.58 -19.65
N PRO A 72 -21.10 -17.32 -19.88
CA PRO A 72 -20.23 -16.83 -18.82
C PRO A 72 -20.73 -15.49 -18.30
N SER A 73 -20.94 -15.38 -17.00
CA SER A 73 -21.34 -14.17 -16.30
C SER A 73 -20.32 -13.77 -15.25
N PHE A 74 -20.43 -12.53 -14.76
CA PHE A 74 -19.61 -12.05 -13.66
C PHE A 74 -20.47 -11.38 -12.60
N ASP A 75 -19.99 -11.39 -11.38
CA ASP A 75 -20.57 -10.71 -10.23
C ASP A 75 -19.55 -9.69 -9.71
N LEU A 76 -19.81 -8.42 -9.98
CA LEU A 76 -18.90 -7.34 -9.60
C LEU A 76 -18.69 -7.25 -8.09
N SER A 77 -19.75 -7.50 -7.29
CA SER A 77 -19.65 -7.47 -5.83
C SER A 77 -18.67 -8.53 -5.30
N LYS A 78 -18.71 -9.74 -5.88
CA LYS A 78 -17.74 -10.80 -5.53
C LYS A 78 -16.32 -10.48 -5.98
N ILE A 79 -16.16 -9.84 -7.15
CA ILE A 79 -14.85 -9.40 -7.65
C ILE A 79 -14.26 -8.35 -6.70
N MET A 80 -15.06 -7.36 -6.29
CA MET A 80 -14.63 -6.32 -5.35
C MET A 80 -14.29 -6.91 -3.97
N SER A 81 -15.15 -7.78 -3.44
CA SER A 81 -14.88 -8.47 -2.17
C SER A 81 -13.58 -9.29 -2.21
N ARG A 82 -13.30 -9.97 -3.33
CA ARG A 82 -12.04 -10.69 -3.52
C ARG A 82 -10.85 -9.74 -3.53
N LYS A 83 -10.94 -8.58 -4.22
CA LYS A 83 -9.93 -7.54 -4.24
C LYS A 83 -9.63 -7.06 -2.81
N ASP A 84 -10.65 -6.72 -2.02
CA ASP A 84 -10.50 -6.24 -0.65
C ASP A 84 -9.85 -7.28 0.27
N LYS A 85 -10.25 -8.55 0.16
CA LYS A 85 -9.61 -9.65 0.89
C LYS A 85 -8.13 -9.79 0.56
N THR A 86 -7.77 -9.68 -0.72
CA THR A 86 -6.37 -9.78 -1.16
C THR A 86 -5.54 -8.63 -0.60
N VAL A 87 -6.04 -7.40 -0.67
CA VAL A 87 -5.38 -6.22 -0.10
C VAL A 87 -5.17 -6.41 1.40
N LYS A 88 -6.23 -6.76 2.14
CA LYS A 88 -6.16 -6.96 3.60
C LYS A 88 -5.16 -8.04 4.00
N MET A 89 -5.12 -9.14 3.25
CA MET A 89 -4.18 -10.23 3.51
C MET A 89 -2.72 -9.78 3.32
N LEU A 90 -2.43 -9.07 2.23
CA LEU A 90 -1.07 -8.65 1.93
C LEU A 90 -0.59 -7.52 2.84
N THR A 91 -1.42 -6.54 3.14
CA THR A 91 -1.08 -5.46 4.08
C THR A 91 -0.87 -6.00 5.49
N GLY A 92 -1.71 -6.95 5.93
CA GLY A 92 -1.54 -7.65 7.20
C GLY A 92 -0.25 -8.47 7.24
N GLY A 93 0.10 -9.15 6.14
CA GLY A 93 1.36 -9.89 6.00
C GLY A 93 2.58 -8.99 6.14
N VAL A 94 2.61 -7.85 5.45
CA VAL A 94 3.69 -6.86 5.57
C VAL A 94 3.83 -6.37 7.01
N LYS A 95 2.72 -5.99 7.66
CA LYS A 95 2.74 -5.54 9.06
C LYS A 95 3.31 -6.61 9.99
N MET A 96 2.89 -7.86 9.79
CA MET A 96 3.37 -9.00 10.59
C MET A 96 4.87 -9.23 10.37
N THR A 97 5.35 -9.18 9.13
CA THR A 97 6.77 -9.34 8.79
C THR A 97 7.62 -8.24 9.43
N VAL A 98 7.23 -6.98 9.27
CA VAL A 98 7.96 -5.84 9.88
C VAL A 98 8.04 -5.99 11.40
N ASN A 99 6.93 -6.34 12.05
CA ASN A 99 6.90 -6.59 13.49
C ASN A 99 7.80 -7.77 13.92
N SER A 100 7.88 -8.84 13.10
CA SER A 100 8.72 -10.01 13.42
C SER A 100 10.22 -9.71 13.47
N TYR A 101 10.65 -8.64 12.81
CA TYR A 101 12.01 -8.11 12.89
C TYR A 101 12.21 -7.12 14.05
N GLY A 102 11.26 -7.00 14.98
CA GLY A 102 11.37 -6.13 16.16
C GLY A 102 11.24 -4.64 15.87
N VAL A 103 10.73 -4.27 14.70
CA VAL A 103 10.48 -2.86 14.34
C VAL A 103 9.21 -2.37 15.03
N THR A 104 9.26 -1.20 15.65
CA THR A 104 8.08 -0.53 16.21
C THR A 104 7.30 0.15 15.09
N ILE A 105 6.03 -0.22 14.88
CA ILE A 105 5.14 0.45 13.94
C ILE A 105 4.23 1.43 14.70
N VAL A 106 4.23 2.69 14.27
CA VAL A 106 3.36 3.75 14.80
C VAL A 106 2.41 4.18 13.68
N GLU A 107 1.13 3.81 13.81
CA GLU A 107 0.10 4.11 12.79
C GLU A 107 -0.46 5.52 13.00
N LYS A 108 0.40 6.52 12.85
CA LYS A 108 0.12 7.95 13.04
C LYS A 108 0.99 8.80 12.12
N GLU A 109 0.55 10.04 11.91
CA GLU A 109 1.34 11.04 11.18
C GLU A 109 2.50 11.54 12.04
N ALA A 110 3.69 11.59 11.44
CA ALA A 110 4.91 12.05 12.10
C ALA A 110 5.46 13.30 11.42
N PHE A 111 6.02 14.21 12.22
CA PHE A 111 6.57 15.49 11.79
C PHE A 111 8.04 15.58 12.17
N ILE A 112 8.86 16.06 11.24
CA ILE A 112 10.29 16.27 11.45
C ILE A 112 10.48 17.64 12.08
N GLU A 113 10.98 17.69 13.32
CA GLU A 113 11.24 18.94 14.06
C GLU A 113 12.61 19.55 13.71
N GLY A 114 13.55 18.72 13.27
CA GLY A 114 14.93 19.11 12.99
C GLY A 114 15.96 18.27 13.75
N GLU A 115 17.17 18.83 13.88
CA GLU A 115 18.28 18.18 14.58
C GLU A 115 18.61 18.94 15.87
N LYS A 116 18.88 18.20 16.95
CA LYS A 116 19.37 18.71 18.20
C LYS A 116 20.38 17.73 18.80
N GLU A 117 21.57 18.21 19.13
CA GLU A 117 22.62 17.44 19.78
C GLU A 117 23.03 16.18 18.99
N GLY A 118 23.09 16.28 17.65
CA GLY A 118 23.43 15.16 16.75
C GLY A 118 22.33 14.12 16.60
N MET A 119 21.12 14.40 17.10
CA MET A 119 19.97 13.51 16.97
C MET A 119 18.83 14.20 16.24
N ILE A 120 18.21 13.50 15.29
CA ILE A 120 17.02 13.96 14.58
C ILE A 120 15.82 13.77 15.49
N ARG A 121 15.00 14.82 15.61
CA ARG A 121 13.78 14.83 16.41
C ARG A 121 12.55 14.73 15.52
N ILE A 122 11.66 13.82 15.91
CA ILE A 122 10.41 13.56 15.22
C ILE A 122 9.30 13.61 16.27
N THR A 123 8.22 14.33 15.99
CA THR A 123 7.03 14.33 16.81
C THR A 123 5.91 13.52 16.18
N CYS A 124 5.19 12.79 17.00
CA CYS A 124 4.06 11.99 16.58
C CYS A 124 3.07 11.85 17.75
N ASP A 125 1.85 12.30 17.55
CA ASP A 125 0.76 12.22 18.55
C ASP A 125 1.14 12.79 19.94
N GLY A 126 1.93 13.89 19.97
CA GLY A 126 2.41 14.53 21.19
C GLY A 126 3.66 13.90 21.82
N GLU A 127 4.13 12.79 21.31
CA GLU A 127 5.38 12.15 21.72
C GLU A 127 6.56 12.62 20.87
N THR A 128 7.75 12.67 21.46
CA THR A 128 8.99 13.01 20.74
C THR A 128 9.90 11.78 20.65
N TYR A 129 10.32 11.48 19.46
CA TYR A 129 11.27 10.41 19.13
C TYR A 129 12.60 11.02 18.75
N SER A 130 13.70 10.56 19.36
CA SER A 130 15.06 10.96 18.99
C SER A 130 15.75 9.78 18.29
N VAL A 131 16.31 10.03 17.11
CA VAL A 131 16.90 8.99 16.27
C VAL A 131 18.24 9.46 15.65
N LYS A 132 19.14 8.53 15.39
CA LYS A 132 20.42 8.82 14.72
C LYS A 132 20.24 9.04 13.23
N TYR A 133 19.36 8.25 12.62
CA TYR A 133 19.12 8.25 11.18
C TYR A 133 17.63 8.40 10.88
N LEU A 134 17.33 9.10 9.79
CA LEU A 134 15.97 9.26 9.28
C LEU A 134 15.93 8.87 7.83
N LEU A 135 14.96 8.02 7.48
CA LEU A 135 14.64 7.68 6.11
C LEU A 135 13.22 8.18 5.78
N VAL A 136 13.12 9.05 4.77
CA VAL A 136 11.86 9.61 4.31
C VAL A 136 11.36 8.79 3.11
N CYS A 137 10.26 8.07 3.30
CA CYS A 137 9.64 7.17 2.32
C CYS A 137 8.15 7.51 2.11
N THR A 138 7.81 8.80 2.13
CA THR A 138 6.44 9.31 2.13
C THR A 138 5.70 9.12 0.80
N GLY A 139 6.41 8.73 -0.26
CA GLY A 139 5.83 8.47 -1.57
C GLY A 139 5.36 9.74 -2.31
N SER A 140 4.28 9.59 -3.06
CA SER A 140 3.68 10.67 -3.86
C SER A 140 2.16 10.50 -3.91
N ASP A 141 1.45 11.59 -4.09
CA ASP A 141 0.02 11.59 -4.33
C ASP A 141 -0.30 11.74 -5.82
N THR A 142 -1.46 11.26 -6.23
CA THR A 142 -1.95 11.38 -7.59
C THR A 142 -2.34 12.83 -7.88
N VAL A 143 -1.79 13.38 -8.94
CA VAL A 143 -2.21 14.70 -9.45
C VAL A 143 -3.43 14.50 -10.37
N ILE A 144 -4.53 15.14 -10.01
CA ILE A 144 -5.72 15.21 -10.86
C ILE A 144 -5.65 16.51 -11.66
N PRO A 145 -5.38 16.46 -12.98
CA PRO A 145 -5.32 17.67 -13.79
C PRO A 145 -6.72 18.30 -13.91
N SER A 146 -6.79 19.62 -13.84
CA SER A 146 -8.02 20.38 -14.06
C SER A 146 -8.34 20.44 -15.57
N ILE A 147 -8.78 19.32 -16.14
CA ILE A 147 -9.22 19.25 -17.52
C ILE A 147 -10.74 19.48 -17.53
N PRO A 148 -11.24 20.55 -18.16
CA PRO A 148 -12.68 20.70 -18.36
C PRO A 148 -13.14 19.56 -19.27
N SER A 149 -13.75 18.54 -18.73
CA SER A 149 -14.18 17.41 -19.53
C SER A 149 -15.54 16.90 -19.10
N ASN A 150 -16.36 16.63 -20.12
CA ASN A 150 -17.48 15.72 -20.02
C ASN A 150 -17.01 14.24 -20.09
N ALA A 151 -15.72 14.01 -20.15
CA ALA A 151 -15.15 12.67 -20.13
C ALA A 151 -14.98 12.23 -18.68
N ALA A 152 -15.67 11.19 -18.29
CA ALA A 152 -15.41 10.48 -17.05
C ALA A 152 -13.98 9.96 -17.12
N CYS A 153 -13.05 10.62 -16.43
CA CYS A 153 -11.74 10.08 -16.20
C CYS A 153 -11.91 8.91 -15.23
N VAL A 154 -11.89 7.69 -15.75
CA VAL A 154 -11.97 6.48 -14.94
C VAL A 154 -10.64 6.31 -14.25
N MET A 155 -10.47 6.98 -13.13
CA MET A 155 -9.43 6.63 -12.18
C MET A 155 -10.04 5.61 -11.24
N ALA A 156 -9.47 4.42 -11.20
CA ALA A 156 -9.79 3.41 -10.19
C ALA A 156 -9.26 3.89 -8.83
N THR A 157 -9.89 4.92 -8.27
CA THR A 157 -9.59 5.39 -6.94
C THR A 157 -10.53 4.75 -5.93
N LYS A 158 -10.09 4.66 -4.69
CA LYS A 158 -10.84 4.12 -3.56
C LYS A 158 -12.23 4.77 -3.39
N ASP A 159 -12.36 6.01 -3.83
CA ASP A 159 -13.52 6.85 -3.59
C ASP A 159 -14.42 7.02 -4.84
N ASN A 160 -14.13 6.30 -5.93
CA ASN A 160 -14.95 6.38 -7.14
C ASN A 160 -15.74 5.08 -7.34
N PRO A 161 -17.06 5.07 -7.07
CA PRO A 161 -17.91 3.89 -7.19
C PRO A 161 -18.32 3.58 -8.64
N LEU A 162 -17.58 4.04 -9.65
CA LEU A 162 -17.89 3.81 -11.06
C LEU A 162 -17.49 2.41 -11.57
N PHE A 163 -17.51 1.42 -10.65
CA PHE A 163 -17.54 0.02 -11.03
C PHE A 163 -18.48 -0.74 -10.12
#